data_b2dd787b0fbafdbae696d9a3a537b99e
#
_entry.id   b2dd787b0fbafdbae696d9a3a537b99e
#
_cell.length_a   1.000
_cell.length_b   1.000
_cell.length_c   1.000
_cell.angle_alpha   90.00
_cell.angle_beta   90.00
_cell.angle_gamma   90.00
#
_symmetry.space_group_name_H-M   'P 1'
#
loop_
_entity.id
_entity.type
_entity.pdbx_description
1 polymer ?
#
loop_
_entity_poly.entity_id
_entity_poly.type
_entity_poly.pdbx_seq_one_letter_code
_entity_poly.pdbx_strand_id
1 'polypeptide(L)'
;MKERPMLEYALHPVEDRLVHVDEFCRDLPLLRGLARCPLCSGVLRVVQLRDRTHARRFVHAAGPFARCPLVSDAVPNPLAVNVGPPLTERARQLRASFFAQWQRHLQTIRQTASAFNVTRFTGAIEHADVLKMWGWPTLAQRDIPYVMLVLTDFIAAPGNEKQAAWLRFRFDASVQQIGDLGKPDRVMPRLFRLRYKRPRMSKYPSVRHLIDCQQVPMTAHDMLDAEASLTGADVSAFESFAQKMARTPAE
;
A
#
# COMPACT_ATOMS: atom_id res chain seq x y z
N MET A 1 9.48 23.14 15.73
CA MET A 1 9.52 21.66 15.82
C MET A 1 8.72 21.13 14.64
N LYS A 2 9.31 20.26 13.79
CA LYS A 2 8.53 19.59 12.73
C LYS A 2 7.55 18.64 13.40
N GLU A 3 6.26 18.84 13.18
CA GLU A 3 5.24 17.89 13.63
C GLU A 3 5.53 16.53 12.99
N ARG A 4 5.75 15.51 13.83
CA ARG A 4 5.94 14.14 13.36
C ARG A 4 4.57 13.52 13.10
N PRO A 5 4.41 12.69 12.05
CA PRO A 5 3.18 11.97 11.83
C PRO A 5 2.80 11.14 13.07
N MET A 6 1.54 11.22 13.44
CA MET A 6 1.01 10.59 14.64
C MET A 6 0.12 9.41 14.23
N LEU A 7 0.32 8.27 14.89
CA LEU A 7 -0.44 7.05 14.65
C LEU A 7 -1.39 6.78 15.82
N GLU A 8 -2.55 6.24 15.52
CA GLU A 8 -3.50 5.74 16.52
C GLU A 8 -3.21 4.28 16.89
N TYR A 9 -2.57 3.54 15.99
CA TYR A 9 -2.29 2.11 16.12
C TYR A 9 -0.80 1.83 16.02
N ALA A 10 -0.36 0.82 16.77
CA ALA A 10 0.97 0.24 16.72
C ALA A 10 0.88 -1.29 16.60
N LEU A 11 1.96 -1.96 16.24
CA LEU A 11 2.06 -3.41 16.41
C LEU A 11 2.15 -3.73 17.89
N HIS A 12 1.35 -4.71 18.33
CA HIS A 12 1.43 -5.25 19.69
C HIS A 12 2.82 -5.87 19.92
N PRO A 13 3.44 -5.69 21.09
CA PRO A 13 4.83 -6.11 21.32
C PRO A 13 5.03 -7.63 21.29
N VAL A 14 3.98 -8.43 21.49
CA VAL A 14 4.04 -9.91 21.56
C VAL A 14 3.16 -10.55 20.51
N GLU A 15 1.93 -10.05 20.34
CA GLU A 15 0.94 -10.60 19.43
C GLU A 15 1.06 -9.95 18.04
N ASP A 16 0.78 -10.70 16.98
CA ASP A 16 0.78 -10.15 15.65
C ASP A 16 -0.56 -9.49 15.31
N ARG A 17 -0.88 -8.43 16.05
CA ARG A 17 -2.06 -7.58 15.81
C ARG A 17 -1.73 -6.11 16.01
N LEU A 18 -2.59 -5.26 15.48
CA LEU A 18 -2.56 -3.83 15.82
C LEU A 18 -3.26 -3.60 17.15
N VAL A 19 -2.71 -2.68 17.93
CA VAL A 19 -3.25 -2.21 19.20
C VAL A 19 -3.48 -0.70 19.14
N HIS A 20 -4.67 -0.25 19.54
CA HIS A 20 -4.97 1.18 19.66
C HIS A 20 -4.20 1.79 20.85
N VAL A 21 -3.83 3.06 20.75
CA VAL A 21 -3.01 3.73 21.75
C VAL A 21 -3.64 3.72 23.15
N ASP A 22 -4.96 3.84 23.25
CA ASP A 22 -5.65 3.84 24.55
C ASP A 22 -5.68 2.44 25.18
N GLU A 23 -5.92 1.39 24.36
CA GLU A 23 -5.78 -0.01 24.80
C GLU A 23 -4.35 -0.27 25.28
N PHE A 24 -3.35 0.13 24.47
CA PHE A 24 -1.94 -0.05 24.82
C PHE A 24 -1.58 0.64 26.14
N CYS A 25 -2.09 1.85 26.41
CA CYS A 25 -1.80 2.57 27.64
C CYS A 25 -2.49 1.97 28.88
N ARG A 26 -3.67 1.36 28.69
CA ARG A 26 -4.45 0.76 29.77
C ARG A 26 -3.94 -0.62 30.13
N ASP A 27 -3.76 -1.48 29.11
CA ASP A 27 -3.59 -2.91 29.29
C ASP A 27 -2.10 -3.34 29.29
N LEU A 28 -1.22 -2.49 28.73
CA LEU A 28 0.20 -2.79 28.57
C LEU A 28 1.14 -1.72 29.17
N PRO A 29 0.90 -1.23 30.40
CA PRO A 29 1.69 -0.12 30.96
C PRO A 29 3.18 -0.44 31.10
N LEU A 30 3.53 -1.71 31.38
CA LEU A 30 4.92 -2.17 31.50
C LEU A 30 5.64 -2.31 30.15
N LEU A 31 4.90 -2.37 29.04
CA LEU A 31 5.43 -2.56 27.69
C LEU A 31 5.52 -1.27 26.87
N ARG A 32 5.38 -0.10 27.52
CA ARG A 32 5.30 1.21 26.82
C ARG A 32 6.48 1.52 25.87
N GLY A 33 7.65 0.97 26.14
CA GLY A 33 8.82 1.13 25.28
C GLY A 33 8.91 0.12 24.12
N LEU A 34 7.96 -0.80 23.99
CA LEU A 34 8.01 -1.91 23.04
C LEU A 34 7.02 -1.76 21.88
N ALA A 35 6.21 -0.69 21.82
CA ALA A 35 5.35 -0.41 20.67
C ALA A 35 6.18 -0.27 19.39
N ARG A 36 5.74 -0.88 18.31
CA ARG A 36 6.44 -0.89 17.01
C ARG A 36 5.58 -0.28 15.90
N CYS A 37 6.23 0.43 15.02
CA CYS A 37 5.60 0.96 13.82
C CYS A 37 5.21 -0.20 12.88
N PRO A 38 3.97 -0.27 12.38
CA PRO A 38 3.58 -1.31 11.45
C PRO A 38 4.31 -1.23 10.10
N LEU A 39 4.77 -0.04 9.69
CA LEU A 39 5.41 0.14 8.38
C LEU A 39 6.94 -0.05 8.38
N CYS A 40 7.61 -0.01 9.54
CA CYS A 40 9.07 -0.11 9.59
C CYS A 40 9.59 -0.89 10.79
N SER A 41 8.72 -1.43 11.65
CA SER A 41 9.05 -2.08 12.92
C SER A 41 9.87 -1.23 13.91
N GLY A 42 10.07 0.06 13.61
CA GLY A 42 10.78 0.99 14.48
C GLY A 42 10.03 1.29 15.76
N VAL A 43 10.77 1.62 16.81
CA VAL A 43 10.21 1.91 18.14
C VAL A 43 9.30 3.13 18.10
N LEU A 44 8.13 3.00 18.69
CA LEU A 44 7.18 4.08 18.91
C LEU A 44 7.10 4.42 20.40
N ARG A 45 6.82 5.69 20.68
CA ARG A 45 6.49 6.18 22.02
C ARG A 45 5.11 6.80 22.02
N VAL A 46 4.41 6.70 23.13
CA VAL A 46 3.14 7.40 23.34
C VAL A 46 3.41 8.87 23.67
N VAL A 47 2.66 9.75 23.04
CA VAL A 47 2.60 11.18 23.39
C VAL A 47 1.16 11.59 23.64
N GLN A 48 0.95 12.52 24.55
CA GLN A 48 -0.34 13.15 24.78
C GLN A 48 -0.37 14.50 24.05
N LEU A 49 -1.41 14.74 23.29
CA LEU A 49 -1.59 16.02 22.61
C LEU A 49 -1.94 17.10 23.63
N ARG A 50 -1.38 18.29 23.43
CA ARG A 50 -1.65 19.47 24.28
C ARG A 50 -2.86 20.28 23.81
N ASP A 51 -3.65 19.72 22.91
CA ASP A 51 -4.90 20.31 22.47
C ASP A 51 -6.06 20.01 23.44
N ARG A 52 -7.24 20.54 23.14
CA ARG A 52 -8.45 20.34 23.97
C ARG A 52 -8.91 18.88 24.05
N THR A 53 -8.44 18.03 23.16
CA THR A 53 -8.83 16.60 23.13
C THR A 53 -8.02 15.78 24.10
N HIS A 54 -6.82 16.22 24.50
CA HIS A 54 -5.86 15.43 25.29
C HIS A 54 -5.62 14.02 24.74
N ALA A 55 -5.86 13.83 23.45
CA ALA A 55 -5.77 12.54 22.81
C ALA A 55 -4.34 12.01 22.85
N ARG A 56 -4.21 10.69 23.02
CA ARG A 56 -2.92 10.01 22.96
C ARG A 56 -2.62 9.59 21.52
N ARG A 57 -1.34 9.55 21.16
CA ARG A 57 -0.87 9.10 19.86
C ARG A 57 0.48 8.42 19.98
N PHE A 58 0.76 7.52 19.04
CA PHE A 58 2.10 6.98 18.85
C PHE A 58 2.91 7.89 17.92
N VAL A 59 4.17 8.12 18.28
CA VAL A 59 5.16 8.81 17.43
C VAL A 59 6.47 8.03 17.43
N HIS A 60 7.24 8.10 16.35
CA HIS A 60 8.56 7.49 16.33
C HIS A 60 9.46 8.06 17.43
N ALA A 61 10.13 7.18 18.16
CA ALA A 61 11.17 7.59 19.10
C ALA A 61 12.29 8.35 18.35
N ALA A 62 13.05 9.17 19.05
CA ALA A 62 14.24 9.80 18.48
C ALA A 62 15.28 8.70 18.19
N GLY A 63 15.86 8.71 16.98
CA GLY A 63 16.86 7.71 16.60
C GLY A 63 17.04 7.64 15.07
N PRO A 64 17.89 6.74 14.57
CA PRO A 64 18.25 6.63 13.15
C PRO A 64 17.12 6.04 12.25
N PHE A 65 15.87 6.16 12.64
CA PHE A 65 14.70 5.62 11.92
C PHE A 65 14.35 6.45 10.67
N ALA A 66 15.38 6.94 9.97
CA ALA A 66 15.23 7.65 8.69
C ALA A 66 14.58 6.81 7.57
N ARG A 67 14.36 5.50 7.83
CA ARG A 67 13.81 4.56 6.84
C ARG A 67 12.31 4.28 6.98
N CYS A 68 11.56 5.09 7.70
CA CYS A 68 10.11 4.95 7.77
C CYS A 68 9.41 5.93 6.82
N PRO A 69 8.47 5.48 5.97
CA PRO A 69 7.71 6.36 5.07
C PRO A 69 6.81 7.35 5.82
N LEU A 70 6.64 7.18 7.14
CA LEU A 70 5.92 8.15 7.99
C LEU A 70 6.82 9.28 8.51
N VAL A 71 8.12 9.21 8.35
CA VAL A 71 9.05 10.23 8.89
C VAL A 71 10.06 10.73 7.86
N SER A 72 10.19 10.07 6.71
CA SER A 72 11.11 10.46 5.64
C SER A 72 10.52 10.21 4.26
N ASP A 73 10.65 11.21 3.38
CA ASP A 73 10.25 11.11 1.97
C ASP A 73 11.22 10.26 1.15
N ALA A 74 12.46 10.12 1.62
CA ALA A 74 13.52 9.41 0.91
C ALA A 74 13.43 7.87 1.02
N VAL A 75 12.39 7.34 1.66
CA VAL A 75 12.23 5.89 1.80
C VAL A 75 11.65 5.30 0.52
N PRO A 76 12.43 4.51 -0.23
CA PRO A 76 11.93 3.87 -1.44
C PRO A 76 10.80 2.89 -1.11
N ASN A 77 10.00 2.57 -2.12
CA ASN A 77 9.10 1.45 -2.04
C ASN A 77 9.90 0.16 -2.20
N PRO A 78 9.96 -0.73 -1.19
CA PRO A 78 10.76 -1.95 -1.31
C PRO A 78 10.33 -2.83 -2.47
N LEU A 79 9.04 -2.84 -2.83
CA LEU A 79 8.55 -3.60 -3.99
C LEU A 79 8.98 -3.01 -5.33
N ALA A 80 9.22 -1.70 -5.40
CA ALA A 80 9.58 -1.01 -6.64
C ALA A 80 11.08 -1.07 -6.96
N VAL A 81 11.90 -1.60 -6.06
CA VAL A 81 13.36 -1.70 -6.25
C VAL A 81 13.86 -3.14 -6.38
N ASN A 82 13.03 -4.12 -6.08
CA ASN A 82 13.38 -5.53 -6.13
C ASN A 82 12.86 -6.17 -7.41
N VAL A 83 13.79 -6.53 -8.32
CA VAL A 83 13.49 -7.26 -9.54
C VAL A 83 13.25 -8.72 -9.21
N GLY A 84 12.17 -9.28 -9.75
CA GLY A 84 11.80 -10.68 -9.57
C GLY A 84 12.71 -11.66 -10.32
N PRO A 85 12.61 -12.95 -10.01
CA PRO A 85 13.32 -14.00 -10.71
C PRO A 85 12.87 -14.12 -12.18
N PRO A 86 13.61 -14.85 -13.02
CA PRO A 86 13.25 -15.08 -14.41
C PRO A 86 11.85 -15.65 -14.58
N LEU A 87 11.21 -15.34 -15.69
CA LEU A 87 9.85 -15.79 -16.00
C LEU A 87 9.84 -17.30 -16.29
N THR A 88 9.16 -18.05 -15.45
CA THR A 88 8.84 -19.47 -15.63
C THR A 88 7.54 -19.63 -16.41
N GLU A 89 7.22 -20.86 -16.81
CA GLU A 89 5.91 -21.17 -17.43
C GLU A 89 4.75 -20.81 -16.49
N ARG A 90 4.88 -21.09 -15.19
CA ARG A 90 3.90 -20.67 -14.18
C ARG A 90 3.73 -19.14 -14.15
N ALA A 91 4.80 -18.39 -14.28
CA ALA A 91 4.77 -16.92 -14.30
C ALA A 91 4.00 -16.39 -15.53
N ARG A 92 4.21 -17.01 -16.70
CA ARG A 92 3.46 -16.68 -17.93
C ARG A 92 1.98 -17.01 -17.78
N GLN A 93 1.63 -18.16 -17.20
CA GLN A 93 0.26 -18.55 -16.92
C GLN A 93 -0.41 -17.59 -15.91
N LEU A 94 0.28 -17.20 -14.84
CA LEU A 94 -0.23 -16.21 -13.88
C LEU A 94 -0.52 -14.87 -14.56
N ARG A 95 0.40 -14.39 -15.41
CA ARG A 95 0.22 -13.14 -16.16
C ARG A 95 -0.94 -13.26 -17.16
N ALA A 96 -1.04 -14.37 -17.90
CA ALA A 96 -2.16 -14.61 -18.82
C ALA A 96 -3.51 -14.64 -18.10
N SER A 97 -3.58 -15.33 -16.96
CA SER A 97 -4.78 -15.36 -16.11
C SER A 97 -5.16 -13.98 -15.59
N PHE A 98 -4.16 -13.15 -15.21
CA PHE A 98 -4.39 -11.76 -14.82
C PHE A 98 -5.01 -10.96 -15.98
N PHE A 99 -4.46 -11.05 -17.21
CA PHE A 99 -5.00 -10.36 -18.37
C PHE A 99 -6.42 -10.83 -18.72
N ALA A 100 -6.73 -12.11 -18.56
CA ALA A 100 -8.09 -12.63 -18.76
C ALA A 100 -9.09 -12.10 -17.72
N GLN A 101 -8.62 -11.71 -16.53
CA GLN A 101 -9.45 -11.24 -15.42
C GLN A 101 -9.18 -9.78 -15.04
N TRP A 102 -8.61 -8.98 -15.93
CA TRP A 102 -8.16 -7.61 -15.65
C TRP A 102 -9.27 -6.71 -15.09
N GLN A 103 -10.50 -6.90 -15.56
CA GLN A 103 -11.67 -6.13 -15.11
C GLN A 103 -11.88 -6.33 -13.61
N ARG A 104 -11.87 -7.58 -13.15
CA ARG A 104 -12.00 -7.93 -11.72
C ARG A 104 -10.87 -7.30 -10.89
N HIS A 105 -9.65 -7.34 -11.39
CA HIS A 105 -8.51 -6.72 -10.69
C HIS A 105 -8.65 -5.20 -10.59
N LEU A 106 -9.05 -4.52 -11.67
CA LEU A 106 -9.29 -3.07 -11.66
C LEU A 106 -10.44 -2.71 -10.72
N GLN A 107 -11.51 -3.50 -10.68
CA GLN A 107 -12.62 -3.31 -9.75
C GLN A 107 -12.16 -3.42 -8.29
N THR A 108 -11.39 -4.47 -7.94
CA THR A 108 -10.81 -4.63 -6.59
C THR A 108 -9.96 -3.42 -6.20
N ILE A 109 -9.14 -2.92 -7.11
CA ILE A 109 -8.34 -1.70 -6.88
C ILE A 109 -9.25 -0.49 -6.63
N ARG A 110 -10.30 -0.31 -7.42
CA ARG A 110 -11.24 0.82 -7.30
C ARG A 110 -12.06 0.80 -6.02
N GLN A 111 -12.35 -0.35 -5.44
CA GLN A 111 -12.97 -0.44 -4.11
C GLN A 111 -12.07 0.17 -3.02
N THR A 112 -10.76 0.04 -3.18
CA THR A 112 -9.78 0.58 -2.24
C THR A 112 -9.37 2.01 -2.57
N ALA A 113 -9.31 2.34 -3.87
CA ALA A 113 -8.91 3.63 -4.42
C ALA A 113 -9.77 4.01 -5.62
N SER A 114 -10.96 4.58 -5.39
CA SER A 114 -11.97 4.85 -6.42
C SER A 114 -11.48 5.74 -7.58
N ALA A 115 -10.48 6.58 -7.35
CA ALA A 115 -9.84 7.41 -8.39
C ALA A 115 -8.77 6.68 -9.22
N PHE A 116 -8.61 5.37 -9.05
CA PHE A 116 -7.68 4.59 -9.83
C PHE A 116 -8.26 4.33 -11.23
N ASN A 117 -7.70 4.99 -12.23
CA ASN A 117 -8.16 4.88 -13.61
C ASN A 117 -7.38 3.82 -14.40
N VAL A 118 -7.88 3.48 -15.60
CA VAL A 118 -7.27 2.49 -16.49
C VAL A 118 -5.85 2.86 -16.92
N THR A 119 -5.55 4.15 -17.12
CA THR A 119 -4.20 4.60 -17.48
C THR A 119 -3.18 4.30 -16.39
N ARG A 120 -3.56 4.48 -15.11
CA ARG A 120 -2.71 4.08 -13.98
C ARG A 120 -2.57 2.58 -13.88
N PHE A 121 -3.63 1.85 -14.21
CA PHE A 121 -3.63 0.39 -14.19
C PHE A 121 -2.66 -0.16 -15.23
N THR A 122 -2.72 0.32 -16.47
CA THR A 122 -1.79 -0.11 -17.52
C THR A 122 -0.34 0.29 -17.23
N GLY A 123 -0.09 1.49 -16.68
CA GLY A 123 1.24 1.88 -16.22
C GLY A 123 1.77 1.02 -15.06
N ALA A 124 0.88 0.57 -14.15
CA ALA A 124 1.27 -0.37 -13.10
C ALA A 124 1.63 -1.75 -13.67
N ILE A 125 0.96 -2.20 -14.73
CA ILE A 125 1.29 -3.45 -15.44
C ILE A 125 2.66 -3.33 -16.13
N GLU A 126 2.93 -2.24 -16.86
CA GLU A 126 4.23 -2.00 -17.47
C GLU A 126 5.35 -2.01 -16.42
N HIS A 127 5.13 -1.36 -15.27
CA HIS A 127 6.07 -1.37 -14.16
C HIS A 127 6.26 -2.78 -13.56
N ALA A 128 5.18 -3.55 -13.41
CA ALA A 128 5.21 -4.94 -12.95
C ALA A 128 6.01 -5.85 -13.90
N ASP A 129 5.89 -5.64 -15.21
CA ASP A 129 6.65 -6.37 -16.22
C ASP A 129 8.16 -6.04 -16.12
N VAL A 130 8.53 -4.76 -16.00
CA VAL A 130 9.93 -4.32 -15.79
C VAL A 130 10.53 -4.95 -14.53
N LEU A 131 9.75 -5.02 -13.45
CA LEU A 131 10.18 -5.64 -12.19
C LEU A 131 10.14 -7.17 -12.22
N LYS A 132 9.75 -7.80 -13.32
CA LYS A 132 9.54 -9.26 -13.42
C LYS A 132 8.67 -9.79 -12.29
N MET A 133 7.64 -9.03 -11.90
CA MET A 133 6.77 -9.33 -10.77
C MET A 133 6.19 -10.75 -10.83
N TRP A 134 5.79 -11.17 -12.00
CA TRP A 134 5.15 -12.46 -12.25
C TRP A 134 6.05 -13.65 -11.93
N GLY A 135 7.37 -13.46 -11.94
CA GLY A 135 8.37 -14.51 -11.66
C GLY A 135 8.36 -15.00 -10.21
N TRP A 136 7.78 -14.26 -9.28
CA TRP A 136 7.76 -14.64 -7.88
C TRP A 136 6.83 -15.85 -7.63
N PRO A 137 7.34 -17.00 -7.16
CA PRO A 137 6.55 -18.23 -7.04
C PRO A 137 5.45 -18.16 -5.97
N THR A 138 5.59 -17.27 -5.00
CA THR A 138 4.61 -17.08 -3.91
C THR A 138 3.49 -16.09 -4.27
N LEU A 139 3.64 -15.33 -5.35
CA LEU A 139 2.63 -14.38 -5.79
C LEU A 139 1.37 -15.13 -6.25
N ALA A 140 0.25 -14.86 -5.61
CA ALA A 140 -1.06 -15.39 -6.00
C ALA A 140 -1.90 -14.33 -6.72
N GLN A 141 -2.86 -14.78 -7.52
CA GLN A 141 -3.79 -13.92 -8.27
C GLN A 141 -4.49 -12.88 -7.36
N ARG A 142 -4.89 -13.30 -6.16
CA ARG A 142 -5.55 -12.44 -5.16
C ARG A 142 -4.70 -11.29 -4.65
N ASP A 143 -3.37 -11.42 -4.69
CA ASP A 143 -2.44 -10.42 -4.15
C ASP A 143 -2.14 -9.31 -5.18
N ILE A 144 -2.33 -9.61 -6.47
CA ILE A 144 -1.97 -8.72 -7.58
C ILE A 144 -2.59 -7.33 -7.47
N PRO A 145 -3.90 -7.14 -7.19
CA PRO A 145 -4.49 -5.81 -7.07
C PRO A 145 -3.81 -4.95 -6.02
N TYR A 146 -3.42 -5.54 -4.91
CA TYR A 146 -2.77 -4.84 -3.80
C TYR A 146 -1.31 -4.51 -4.12
N VAL A 147 -0.61 -5.41 -4.82
CA VAL A 147 0.74 -5.12 -5.35
C VAL A 147 0.67 -3.96 -6.33
N MET A 148 -0.31 -3.93 -7.25
CA MET A 148 -0.51 -2.82 -8.21
C MET A 148 -0.75 -1.49 -7.50
N LEU A 149 -1.55 -1.48 -6.43
CA LEU A 149 -1.74 -0.28 -5.58
C LEU A 149 -0.43 0.20 -4.97
N VAL A 150 0.40 -0.72 -4.47
CA VAL A 150 1.68 -0.38 -3.83
C VAL A 150 2.73 0.05 -4.84
N LEU A 151 2.73 -0.52 -6.06
CA LEU A 151 3.63 -0.12 -7.15
C LEU A 151 3.25 1.24 -7.75
N THR A 152 1.97 1.60 -7.68
CA THR A 152 1.51 2.92 -8.11
C THR A 152 1.92 3.96 -7.08
N ASP A 153 2.50 5.07 -7.53
CA ASP A 153 2.86 6.18 -6.66
C ASP A 153 1.58 6.90 -6.16
N PHE A 154 1.62 8.20 -5.94
CA PHE A 154 0.50 8.94 -5.41
C PHE A 154 -0.74 8.90 -6.32
N ILE A 155 -1.89 8.57 -5.74
CA ILE A 155 -3.21 8.54 -6.38
C ILE A 155 -4.02 9.71 -5.83
N ALA A 156 -4.59 10.55 -6.71
CA ALA A 156 -5.50 11.60 -6.27
C ALA A 156 -6.78 10.96 -5.71
N ALA A 157 -7.17 11.29 -4.48
CA ALA A 157 -8.46 10.92 -3.94
C ALA A 157 -9.54 11.89 -4.47
N PRO A 158 -10.75 11.39 -4.79
CA PRO A 158 -11.87 12.25 -5.18
C PRO A 158 -12.25 13.18 -4.01
N GLY A 159 -12.65 14.39 -4.33
CA GLY A 159 -13.08 15.38 -3.35
C GLY A 159 -13.05 16.79 -3.94
N ASN A 160 -13.73 17.73 -3.29
CA ASN A 160 -13.63 19.15 -3.62
C ASN A 160 -12.20 19.65 -3.30
N GLU A 161 -11.83 20.84 -3.77
CA GLU A 161 -10.47 21.39 -3.59
C GLU A 161 -9.98 21.41 -2.13
N LYS A 162 -10.89 21.59 -1.15
CA LYS A 162 -10.55 21.62 0.28
C LYS A 162 -10.33 20.21 0.85
N GLN A 163 -10.92 19.19 0.23
CA GLN A 163 -10.85 17.78 0.64
C GLN A 163 -9.93 16.95 -0.26
N ALA A 164 -9.41 17.54 -1.35
CA ALA A 164 -8.52 16.86 -2.26
C ALA A 164 -7.31 16.31 -1.51
N ALA A 165 -7.18 15.01 -1.52
CA ALA A 165 -6.11 14.30 -0.85
C ALA A 165 -5.32 13.47 -1.88
N TRP A 166 -4.12 13.08 -1.49
CA TRP A 166 -3.32 12.10 -2.20
C TRP A 166 -3.26 10.84 -1.37
N LEU A 167 -3.41 9.69 -2.00
CA LEU A 167 -3.29 8.37 -1.41
C LEU A 167 -1.99 7.72 -1.86
N ARG A 168 -1.35 6.99 -0.96
CA ARG A 168 -0.23 6.10 -1.24
C ARG A 168 -0.42 4.82 -0.44
N PHE A 169 -0.04 3.69 -1.01
CA PHE A 169 -0.21 2.40 -0.36
C PHE A 169 1.14 1.78 -0.01
N ARG A 170 1.18 1.07 1.11
CA ARG A 170 2.36 0.35 1.59
C ARG A 170 1.92 -0.93 2.29
N PHE A 171 2.62 -2.01 2.07
CA PHE A 171 2.53 -3.16 2.96
C PHE A 171 3.21 -2.86 4.29
N ASP A 172 2.91 -3.66 5.30
CA ASP A 172 3.61 -3.61 6.57
C ASP A 172 5.08 -4.04 6.43
N ALA A 173 5.83 -3.90 7.51
CA ALA A 173 7.28 -4.17 7.53
C ALA A 173 7.65 -5.63 7.25
N SER A 174 6.69 -6.55 7.25
CA SER A 174 6.93 -7.97 6.94
C SER A 174 7.18 -8.20 5.45
N VAL A 175 6.73 -7.27 4.58
CA VAL A 175 6.86 -7.38 3.12
C VAL A 175 7.95 -6.46 2.62
N GLN A 176 9.11 -7.02 2.30
CA GLN A 176 10.26 -6.32 1.74
C GLN A 176 10.41 -6.57 0.23
N GLN A 177 9.81 -7.62 -0.28
CA GLN A 177 9.76 -8.00 -1.69
C GLN A 177 8.47 -8.74 -1.99
N ILE A 178 8.09 -8.83 -3.25
CA ILE A 178 6.86 -9.51 -3.68
C ILE A 178 6.88 -10.99 -3.26
N GLY A 179 8.06 -11.61 -3.24
CA GLY A 179 8.24 -12.99 -2.76
C GLY A 179 7.91 -13.22 -1.29
N ASP A 180 7.68 -12.15 -0.50
CA ASP A 180 7.24 -12.29 0.89
C ASP A 180 5.73 -12.48 1.00
N LEU A 181 4.97 -12.16 -0.04
CA LEU A 181 3.54 -12.42 -0.13
C LEU A 181 3.29 -13.94 -0.29
N GLY A 182 2.28 -14.47 0.38
CA GLY A 182 1.88 -15.87 0.27
C GLY A 182 2.85 -16.89 0.84
N LYS A 183 3.84 -16.49 1.64
CA LYS A 183 4.68 -17.42 2.40
C LYS A 183 3.83 -18.13 3.46
N PRO A 184 3.77 -19.49 3.47
CA PRO A 184 2.86 -20.24 4.34
C PRO A 184 3.13 -20.04 5.84
N ASP A 185 4.38 -19.78 6.21
CA ASP A 185 4.83 -19.65 7.60
C ASP A 185 4.75 -18.22 8.13
N ARG A 186 4.18 -17.29 7.37
CA ARG A 186 4.04 -15.89 7.76
C ARG A 186 2.58 -15.50 7.97
N VAL A 187 2.39 -14.61 8.91
CA VAL A 187 1.12 -13.92 9.11
C VAL A 187 0.73 -13.17 7.85
N MET A 188 -0.56 -13.11 7.55
CA MET A 188 -1.07 -12.37 6.40
C MET A 188 -0.56 -10.92 6.43
N PRO A 189 0.08 -10.45 5.34
CA PRO A 189 0.57 -9.09 5.25
C PRO A 189 -0.60 -8.10 5.39
N ARG A 190 -0.32 -6.96 6.01
CA ARG A 190 -1.28 -5.87 6.15
C ARG A 190 -0.99 -4.79 5.12
N LEU A 191 -2.04 -4.29 4.48
CA LEU A 191 -1.96 -3.14 3.59
C LEU A 191 -2.34 -1.87 4.35
N PHE A 192 -1.56 -0.81 4.18
CA PHE A 192 -1.82 0.50 4.76
C PHE A 192 -2.04 1.54 3.67
N ARG A 193 -3.06 2.36 3.86
CA ARG A 193 -3.33 3.56 3.07
C ARG A 193 -2.80 4.77 3.83
N LEU A 194 -1.88 5.51 3.22
CA LEU A 194 -1.36 6.78 3.69
C LEU A 194 -2.09 7.90 2.94
N ARG A 195 -2.73 8.78 3.68
CA ARG A 195 -3.48 9.91 3.12
C ARG A 195 -2.74 11.22 3.39
N TYR A 196 -2.57 12.03 2.34
CA TYR A 196 -1.81 13.28 2.39
C TYR A 196 -2.66 14.46 1.93
N LYS A 197 -2.46 15.62 2.53
CA LYS A 197 -2.97 16.89 2.01
C LYS A 197 -2.32 17.19 0.66
N ARG A 198 -3.08 17.80 -0.25
CA ARG A 198 -2.52 18.30 -1.50
C ARG A 198 -1.51 19.43 -1.19
N PRO A 199 -0.26 19.33 -1.67
CA PRO A 199 0.70 20.39 -1.50
C PRO A 199 0.35 21.60 -2.38
N ARG A 200 0.65 22.81 -1.91
CA ARG A 200 0.40 24.03 -2.69
C ARG A 200 1.48 24.31 -3.74
N MET A 201 2.72 23.92 -3.46
CA MET A 201 3.90 24.36 -4.23
C MET A 201 4.71 23.21 -4.85
N SER A 202 4.39 21.94 -4.54
CA SER A 202 5.09 20.78 -5.09
C SER A 202 4.12 19.87 -5.82
N LYS A 203 4.61 19.15 -6.83
CA LYS A 203 3.81 18.20 -7.61
C LYS A 203 3.29 17.05 -6.75
N TYR A 204 4.11 16.57 -5.79
CA TYR A 204 3.79 15.47 -4.91
C TYR A 204 3.87 15.87 -3.44
N PRO A 205 3.06 15.26 -2.57
CA PRO A 205 3.14 15.50 -1.15
C PRO A 205 4.41 14.94 -0.53
N SER A 206 4.79 15.51 0.60
CA SER A 206 5.86 15.03 1.48
C SER A 206 5.28 14.55 2.81
N VAL A 207 6.09 13.94 3.65
CA VAL A 207 5.71 13.45 5.00
C VAL A 207 5.01 14.53 5.84
N ARG A 208 5.39 15.81 5.68
CA ARG A 208 4.72 16.92 6.41
C ARG A 208 3.27 17.16 5.97
N HIS A 209 2.85 16.58 4.85
CA HIS A 209 1.47 16.64 4.37
C HIS A 209 0.65 15.42 4.80
N LEU A 210 1.27 14.42 5.47
CA LEU A 210 0.57 13.23 5.92
C LEU A 210 -0.55 13.60 6.90
N ILE A 211 -1.75 13.13 6.62
CA ILE A 211 -2.94 13.32 7.45
C ILE A 211 -3.10 12.12 8.38
N ASP A 212 -3.13 10.92 7.79
CA ASP A 212 -3.33 9.67 8.52
C ASP A 212 -2.71 8.47 7.79
N CYS A 213 -2.63 7.36 8.51
CA CYS A 213 -2.20 6.06 8.04
C CYS A 213 -3.18 5.03 8.61
N GLN A 214 -3.94 4.37 7.75
CA GLN A 214 -4.98 3.41 8.13
C GLN A 214 -4.74 2.06 7.47
N GLN A 215 -4.99 0.98 8.21
CA GLN A 215 -5.03 -0.36 7.62
C GLN A 215 -6.23 -0.47 6.67
N VAL A 216 -5.99 -1.09 5.53
CA VAL A 216 -7.02 -1.40 4.53
C VAL A 216 -7.26 -2.91 4.55
N PRO A 217 -8.51 -3.37 4.60
CA PRO A 217 -8.80 -4.79 4.50
C PRO A 217 -8.36 -5.33 3.12
N MET A 218 -7.69 -6.47 3.13
CA MET A 218 -7.38 -7.25 1.94
C MET A 218 -8.41 -8.37 1.87
N THR A 219 -9.54 -8.09 1.21
CA THR A 219 -10.64 -9.07 1.06
C THR A 219 -10.28 -10.14 0.06
N ALA A 220 -10.61 -11.41 0.37
CA ALA A 220 -10.52 -12.48 -0.60
C ALA A 220 -11.47 -12.21 -1.78
N HIS A 221 -11.04 -12.58 -2.99
CA HIS A 221 -11.75 -12.31 -4.25
C HIS A 221 -13.16 -12.90 -4.37
N ASP A 222 -13.54 -13.81 -3.47
CA ASP A 222 -14.81 -14.55 -3.56
C ASP A 222 -16.06 -13.69 -3.25
N MET A 223 -15.87 -12.43 -2.84
CA MET A 223 -16.96 -11.51 -2.46
C MET A 223 -17.33 -10.51 -3.56
N LEU A 224 -16.89 -10.67 -4.80
CA LEU A 224 -17.01 -9.65 -5.85
C LEU A 224 -18.09 -9.97 -6.89
N ASP A 225 -19.32 -10.10 -6.46
CA ASP A 225 -20.50 -9.94 -7.32
C ASP A 225 -20.94 -8.46 -7.49
N ALA A 226 -20.20 -7.52 -6.91
CA ALA A 226 -20.50 -6.11 -7.08
C ALA A 226 -19.99 -5.63 -8.45
N GLU A 227 -20.90 -5.44 -9.38
CA GLU A 227 -20.74 -4.70 -10.64
C GLU A 227 -20.25 -3.27 -10.39
N ALA A 228 -18.98 -3.10 -10.04
CA ALA A 228 -18.34 -1.81 -10.18
C ALA A 228 -18.23 -1.54 -11.68
N SER A 229 -19.13 -0.73 -12.20
CA SER A 229 -19.29 -0.50 -13.63
C SER A 229 -18.01 0.02 -14.26
N LEU A 230 -17.37 -0.80 -15.06
CA LEU A 230 -16.35 -0.36 -16.01
C LEU A 230 -17.08 0.39 -17.15
N THR A 231 -16.54 1.52 -17.53
CA THR A 231 -17.06 2.26 -18.68
C THR A 231 -16.58 1.61 -19.98
N GLY A 232 -17.32 1.82 -21.09
CA GLY A 232 -16.84 1.38 -22.41
C GLY A 232 -15.47 2.00 -22.76
N ALA A 233 -15.18 3.21 -22.26
CA ALA A 233 -13.87 3.85 -22.42
C ALA A 233 -12.76 3.12 -21.68
N ASP A 234 -13.02 2.59 -20.47
CA ASP A 234 -12.05 1.77 -19.74
C ASP A 234 -11.71 0.49 -20.53
N VAL A 235 -12.73 -0.16 -21.10
CA VAL A 235 -12.56 -1.40 -21.88
C VAL A 235 -11.72 -1.12 -23.12
N SER A 236 -12.11 -0.13 -23.94
CA SER A 236 -11.38 0.21 -25.15
C SER A 236 -9.93 0.62 -24.88
N ALA A 237 -9.68 1.37 -23.81
CA ALA A 237 -8.34 1.78 -23.42
C ALA A 237 -7.46 0.57 -23.01
N PHE A 238 -8.02 -0.38 -22.25
CA PHE A 238 -7.28 -1.59 -21.87
C PHE A 238 -7.03 -2.51 -23.07
N GLU A 239 -8.02 -2.72 -23.94
CA GLU A 239 -7.86 -3.54 -25.15
C GLU A 239 -6.76 -3.00 -26.07
N SER A 240 -6.73 -1.68 -26.28
CA SER A 240 -5.67 -1.01 -27.03
C SER A 240 -4.29 -1.25 -26.40
N PHE A 241 -4.19 -1.16 -25.10
CA PHE A 241 -2.97 -1.48 -24.37
C PHE A 241 -2.57 -2.95 -24.52
N ALA A 242 -3.51 -3.90 -24.34
CA ALA A 242 -3.25 -5.32 -24.47
C ALA A 242 -2.78 -5.70 -25.86
N GLN A 243 -3.36 -5.12 -26.92
CA GLN A 243 -2.91 -5.30 -28.30
C GLN A 243 -1.48 -4.79 -28.51
N LYS A 244 -1.13 -3.62 -27.93
CA LYS A 244 0.24 -3.10 -27.98
C LYS A 244 1.22 -4.08 -27.33
N MET A 245 0.90 -4.57 -26.13
CA MET A 245 1.74 -5.52 -25.38
C MET A 245 1.93 -6.85 -26.13
N ALA A 246 0.90 -7.33 -26.83
CA ALA A 246 1.00 -8.56 -27.62
C ALA A 246 1.93 -8.45 -28.85
N ARG A 247 2.13 -7.23 -29.35
CA ARG A 247 3.02 -6.95 -30.50
C ARG A 247 4.48 -6.73 -30.10
N THR A 248 4.75 -6.49 -28.83
CA THR A 248 6.11 -6.30 -28.31
C THR A 248 6.60 -7.67 -27.81
N PRO A 249 7.57 -8.31 -28.47
CA PRO A 249 8.10 -9.59 -27.98
C PRO A 249 8.68 -9.37 -26.57
N ALA A 250 8.39 -10.30 -25.67
CA ALA A 250 9.05 -10.33 -24.37
C ALA A 250 10.51 -10.75 -24.61
N GLU A 251 11.46 -9.85 -24.37
CA GLU A 251 12.88 -10.15 -24.31
C GLU A 251 13.23 -11.05 -23.09
#